data_773e691ff5561be1c7e88477dd8c0fea
#
_entry.id   773e691ff5561be1c7e88477dd8c0fea
#
_cell.length_a   1.000
_cell.length_b   1.000
_cell.length_c   1.000
_cell.angle_alpha   90.00
_cell.angle_beta   90.00
_cell.angle_gamma   90.00
#
_symmetry.space_group_name_H-M   'P 1'
#
loop_
_entity.id
_entity.type
_entity.pdbx_description
1 polymer ?
#
loop_
_entity_poly.entity_id
_entity_poly.type
_entity_poly.pdbx_seq_one_letter_code
_entity_poly.pdbx_strand_id
1 'polypeptide(L)'
;GNQKKTWENEADFVKSLCEQIMESDIYKEYMASETSSYEEDREVWRKIYKKIIFNNAELDQVLEDQSLYWNDDKEIVDTFVLKTIKRFEEKNGAKQELLPEFKDDEDQDFARRLFRRAILNSDYYRHLISENTKNWDLDRVAFMDVIIMQIALAEVLSFPNIPVSVSLNEYVEIAKLYSTPKSGGFINGTLDG
;
A
#
# COMPACT_ATOMS: atom_id res chain seq x y z
N GLY A 1 11.81 -25.88 4.32
CA GLY A 1 12.54 -25.40 3.16
C GLY A 1 11.74 -24.29 2.49
N ASN A 2 12.36 -23.11 2.33
CA ASN A 2 11.76 -22.01 1.56
C ASN A 2 11.69 -22.46 0.08
N GLN A 3 10.57 -23.04 -0.35
CA GLN A 3 10.25 -23.08 -1.75
C GLN A 3 10.07 -21.62 -2.21
N LYS A 4 10.87 -21.18 -3.19
CA LYS A 4 10.61 -19.93 -3.89
C LYS A 4 9.18 -20.04 -4.45
N LYS A 5 8.28 -19.19 -3.97
CA LYS A 5 6.95 -19.07 -4.56
C LYS A 5 7.15 -18.47 -5.95
N THR A 6 6.76 -19.21 -6.98
CA THR A 6 6.86 -18.80 -8.39
C THR A 6 5.48 -18.95 -9.02
N TRP A 7 5.23 -18.19 -10.08
CA TRP A 7 4.01 -18.30 -10.88
C TRP A 7 3.88 -19.64 -11.64
N GLU A 8 4.91 -20.48 -11.59
CA GLU A 8 4.89 -21.83 -12.19
C GLU A 8 3.80 -22.73 -11.59
N ASN A 9 3.46 -22.51 -10.31
CA ASN A 9 2.41 -23.25 -9.64
C ASN A 9 1.00 -22.74 -9.97
N GLU A 10 0.92 -21.59 -10.63
CA GLU A 10 -0.33 -20.88 -10.95
C GLU A 10 -0.53 -20.80 -12.47
N ALA A 11 -0.11 -21.85 -13.20
CA ALA A 11 -0.10 -21.87 -14.68
C ALA A 11 -1.49 -21.63 -15.27
N ASP A 12 -2.54 -22.20 -14.66
CA ASP A 12 -3.91 -22.02 -15.13
C ASP A 12 -4.39 -20.60 -14.98
N PHE A 13 -4.08 -19.96 -13.84
CA PHE A 13 -4.37 -18.54 -13.63
C PHE A 13 -3.61 -17.66 -14.62
N VAL A 14 -2.31 -17.89 -14.81
CA VAL A 14 -1.51 -17.10 -15.77
C VAL A 14 -2.08 -17.23 -17.20
N LYS A 15 -2.51 -18.42 -17.58
CA LYS A 15 -3.16 -18.67 -18.89
C LYS A 15 -4.47 -17.90 -19.00
N SER A 16 -5.34 -18.00 -18.01
CA SER A 16 -6.61 -17.26 -17.93
C SER A 16 -6.38 -15.75 -18.06
N LEU A 17 -5.42 -15.21 -17.33
CA LEU A 17 -5.07 -13.80 -17.40
C LEU A 17 -4.55 -13.37 -18.78
N CYS A 18 -3.72 -14.20 -19.41
CA CYS A 18 -3.25 -13.94 -20.78
C CYS A 18 -4.41 -13.93 -21.78
N GLU A 19 -5.37 -14.86 -21.67
CA GLU A 19 -6.56 -14.90 -22.51
C GLU A 19 -7.41 -13.63 -22.31
N GLN A 20 -7.65 -13.20 -21.08
CA GLN A 20 -8.36 -11.96 -20.75
C GLN A 20 -7.68 -10.74 -21.39
N ILE A 21 -6.34 -10.66 -21.33
CA ILE A 21 -5.58 -9.57 -21.95
C ILE A 21 -5.75 -9.59 -23.47
N MET A 22 -5.58 -10.72 -24.12
CA MET A 22 -5.69 -10.86 -25.59
C MET A 22 -7.10 -10.57 -26.11
N GLU A 23 -8.12 -10.87 -25.33
CA GLU A 23 -9.52 -10.61 -25.68
C GLU A 23 -9.95 -9.17 -25.41
N SER A 24 -9.18 -8.41 -24.64
CA SER A 24 -9.51 -7.03 -24.30
C SER A 24 -9.45 -6.08 -25.50
N ASP A 25 -10.31 -5.07 -25.49
CA ASP A 25 -10.26 -4.01 -26.50
C ASP A 25 -8.93 -3.26 -26.47
N ILE A 26 -8.33 -3.10 -25.29
CA ILE A 26 -7.02 -2.45 -25.13
C ILE A 26 -5.94 -3.15 -25.95
N TYR A 27 -5.89 -4.48 -25.89
CA TYR A 27 -4.90 -5.26 -26.63
C TYR A 27 -5.22 -5.29 -28.14
N LYS A 28 -6.50 -5.46 -28.51
CA LYS A 28 -6.93 -5.49 -29.92
C LYS A 28 -6.66 -4.16 -30.62
N GLU A 29 -6.96 -3.04 -29.98
CA GLU A 29 -6.66 -1.69 -30.49
C GLU A 29 -5.16 -1.49 -30.67
N TYR A 30 -4.36 -1.89 -29.70
CA TYR A 30 -2.89 -1.81 -29.78
C TYR A 30 -2.34 -2.65 -30.93
N MET A 31 -2.82 -3.89 -31.09
CA MET A 31 -2.38 -4.77 -32.17
C MET A 31 -2.84 -4.32 -33.57
N ALA A 32 -3.91 -3.54 -33.64
CA ALA A 32 -4.41 -2.96 -34.89
C ALA A 32 -3.72 -1.63 -35.25
N SER A 33 -2.89 -1.06 -34.38
CA SER A 33 -2.15 0.19 -34.63
C SER A 33 -1.10 -0.03 -35.71
N GLU A 34 -1.01 0.93 -36.65
CA GLU A 34 0.04 0.97 -37.66
C GLU A 34 1.35 1.58 -37.15
N THR A 35 1.30 2.19 -35.98
CA THR A 35 2.45 2.83 -35.33
C THR A 35 2.96 1.95 -34.18
N SER A 36 4.27 2.03 -33.92
CA SER A 36 4.91 1.34 -32.79
C SER A 36 5.97 2.27 -32.22
N SER A 37 5.81 2.60 -30.95
CA SER A 37 6.78 3.36 -30.20
C SER A 37 6.87 2.83 -28.77
N TYR A 38 8.01 3.07 -28.12
CA TYR A 38 8.21 2.68 -26.73
C TYR A 38 7.17 3.32 -25.78
N GLU A 39 6.74 4.55 -26.09
CA GLU A 39 5.68 5.21 -25.34
C GLU A 39 4.34 4.51 -25.46
N GLU A 40 3.99 4.06 -26.68
CA GLU A 40 2.76 3.30 -26.93
C GLU A 40 2.81 1.94 -26.21
N ASP A 41 3.94 1.24 -26.27
CA ASP A 41 4.17 -0.03 -25.57
C ASP A 41 4.01 0.13 -24.05
N ARG A 42 4.65 1.16 -23.50
CA ARG A 42 4.55 1.50 -22.07
C ARG A 42 3.12 1.81 -21.67
N GLU A 43 2.41 2.60 -22.47
CA GLU A 43 1.05 3.02 -22.17
C GLU A 43 0.04 1.86 -22.29
N VAL A 44 0.19 0.95 -23.23
CA VAL A 44 -0.66 -0.25 -23.31
C VAL A 44 -0.47 -1.14 -22.08
N TRP A 45 0.78 -1.37 -21.65
CA TRP A 45 1.03 -2.12 -20.41
C TRP A 45 0.43 -1.45 -19.18
N ARG A 46 0.51 -0.12 -19.09
CA ARG A 46 -0.10 0.64 -18.00
C ARG A 46 -1.62 0.50 -17.99
N LYS A 47 -2.27 0.54 -19.17
CA LYS A 47 -3.72 0.35 -19.31
C LYS A 47 -4.14 -1.08 -18.98
N ILE A 48 -3.42 -2.08 -19.47
CA ILE A 48 -3.64 -3.50 -19.14
C ILE A 48 -3.56 -3.71 -17.65
N TYR A 49 -2.48 -3.25 -17.01
CA TYR A 49 -2.32 -3.38 -15.58
C TYR A 49 -3.48 -2.73 -14.83
N LYS A 50 -3.79 -1.48 -15.13
CA LYS A 50 -4.83 -0.73 -14.44
C LYS A 50 -6.24 -1.32 -14.61
N LYS A 51 -6.55 -1.85 -15.78
CA LYS A 51 -7.92 -2.26 -16.14
C LYS A 51 -8.19 -3.75 -15.97
N ILE A 52 -7.18 -4.59 -16.08
CA ILE A 52 -7.32 -6.05 -16.11
C ILE A 52 -6.64 -6.70 -14.89
N ILE A 53 -5.46 -6.22 -14.47
CA ILE A 53 -4.68 -6.86 -13.41
C ILE A 53 -5.02 -6.28 -12.04
N PHE A 54 -5.09 -4.95 -11.91
CA PHE A 54 -5.24 -4.25 -10.63
C PHE A 54 -6.46 -4.75 -9.81
N ASN A 55 -7.62 -4.88 -10.45
CA ASN A 55 -8.87 -5.31 -9.79
C ASN A 55 -9.28 -6.73 -10.22
N ASN A 56 -8.33 -7.63 -10.40
CA ASN A 56 -8.60 -9.00 -10.80
C ASN A 56 -8.86 -9.87 -9.57
N ALA A 57 -10.12 -10.28 -9.37
CA ALA A 57 -10.52 -11.08 -8.22
C ALA A 57 -9.84 -12.46 -8.14
N GLU A 58 -9.48 -13.06 -9.28
CA GLU A 58 -8.74 -14.31 -9.32
C GLU A 58 -7.29 -14.11 -8.85
N LEU A 59 -6.65 -12.98 -9.24
CA LEU A 59 -5.35 -12.59 -8.71
C LEU A 59 -5.39 -12.35 -7.20
N ASP A 60 -6.43 -11.65 -6.73
CA ASP A 60 -6.60 -11.38 -5.30
C ASP A 60 -6.66 -12.69 -4.51
N GLN A 61 -7.42 -13.68 -4.98
CA GLN A 61 -7.50 -14.99 -4.36
C GLN A 61 -6.15 -15.73 -4.36
N VAL A 62 -5.45 -15.76 -5.51
CA VAL A 62 -4.12 -16.39 -5.63
C VAL A 62 -3.11 -15.75 -4.68
N LEU A 63 -3.14 -14.44 -4.52
CA LEU A 63 -2.26 -13.72 -3.60
C LEU A 63 -2.63 -13.98 -2.13
N GLU A 64 -3.90 -13.97 -1.78
CA GLU A 64 -4.39 -14.29 -0.43
C GLU A 64 -4.00 -15.70 0.00
N ASP A 65 -4.12 -16.70 -0.89
CA ASP A 65 -3.69 -18.07 -0.66
C ASP A 65 -2.18 -18.18 -0.39
N GLN A 66 -1.40 -17.27 -0.93
CA GLN A 66 0.03 -17.20 -0.67
C GLN A 66 0.36 -16.51 0.65
N SER A 67 -0.34 -15.43 0.99
CA SER A 67 -0.13 -14.65 2.22
C SER A 67 -1.30 -13.70 2.48
N LEU A 68 -1.83 -13.72 3.69
CA LEU A 68 -2.89 -12.80 4.13
C LEU A 68 -2.47 -11.32 4.13
N TYR A 69 -1.16 -11.03 4.15
CA TYR A 69 -0.67 -9.64 4.07
C TYR A 69 -1.05 -8.96 2.75
N TRP A 70 -1.30 -9.73 1.68
CA TRP A 70 -1.72 -9.17 0.41
C TRP A 70 -3.09 -8.47 0.47
N ASN A 71 -3.95 -8.83 1.42
CA ASN A 71 -5.25 -8.18 1.59
C ASN A 71 -5.12 -6.70 1.96
N ASP A 72 -4.06 -6.35 2.70
CA ASP A 72 -3.80 -4.97 3.13
C ASP A 72 -2.84 -4.23 2.19
N ASP A 73 -1.83 -4.93 1.67
CA ASP A 73 -0.71 -4.29 0.96
C ASP A 73 -0.89 -4.21 -0.55
N LYS A 74 -1.79 -5.03 -1.14
CA LYS A 74 -1.92 -5.15 -2.60
C LYS A 74 -2.18 -3.80 -3.29
N GLU A 75 -3.11 -3.00 -2.79
CA GLU A 75 -3.47 -1.72 -3.42
C GLU A 75 -2.29 -0.75 -3.47
N ILE A 76 -1.47 -0.74 -2.41
CA ILE A 76 -0.24 0.07 -2.35
C ILE A 76 0.76 -0.45 -3.37
N VAL A 77 0.99 -1.76 -3.42
CA VAL A 77 1.91 -2.40 -4.39
C VAL A 77 1.46 -2.12 -5.82
N ASP A 78 0.18 -2.28 -6.13
CA ASP A 78 -0.39 -2.00 -7.45
C ASP A 78 -0.17 -0.55 -7.88
N THR A 79 -0.34 0.39 -6.94
CA THR A 79 -0.06 1.81 -7.17
C THR A 79 1.42 2.04 -7.52
N PHE A 80 2.35 1.36 -6.81
CA PHE A 80 3.78 1.43 -7.09
C PHE A 80 4.13 0.81 -8.45
N VAL A 81 3.49 -0.31 -8.83
CA VAL A 81 3.67 -0.91 -10.15
C VAL A 81 3.26 0.06 -11.25
N LEU A 82 2.08 0.71 -11.14
CA LEU A 82 1.64 1.71 -12.12
C LEU A 82 2.58 2.91 -12.22
N LYS A 83 3.11 3.39 -11.10
CA LYS A 83 4.11 4.46 -11.05
C LYS A 83 5.43 4.02 -11.70
N THR A 84 5.85 2.77 -11.47
CA THR A 84 7.06 2.18 -12.06
C THR A 84 6.93 2.09 -13.58
N ILE A 85 5.82 1.53 -14.09
CA ILE A 85 5.57 1.44 -15.54
C ILE A 85 5.62 2.83 -16.18
N LYS A 86 5.02 3.85 -15.55
CA LYS A 86 5.04 5.24 -16.05
C LYS A 86 6.46 5.82 -16.18
N ARG A 87 7.41 5.34 -15.39
CA ARG A 87 8.81 5.80 -15.38
C ARG A 87 9.71 5.07 -16.36
N PHE A 88 9.22 4.05 -17.06
CA PHE A 88 10.02 3.32 -18.03
C PHE A 88 10.43 4.23 -19.17
N GLU A 89 11.72 4.20 -19.51
CA GLU A 89 12.33 4.95 -20.61
C GLU A 89 13.17 4.01 -21.46
N GLU A 90 13.03 4.09 -22.78
CA GLU A 90 13.72 3.22 -23.73
C GLU A 90 15.23 3.23 -23.55
N LYS A 91 15.80 4.42 -23.27
CA LYS A 91 17.24 4.59 -23.05
C LYS A 91 17.81 3.78 -21.89
N ASN A 92 16.96 3.40 -20.91
CA ASN A 92 17.38 2.65 -19.74
C ASN A 92 17.41 1.14 -20.00
N GLY A 93 16.62 0.62 -20.94
CA GLY A 93 16.56 -0.79 -21.33
C GLY A 93 16.48 -1.72 -20.11
N ALA A 94 17.34 -2.75 -20.09
CA ALA A 94 17.41 -3.70 -18.99
C ALA A 94 17.96 -3.12 -17.66
N LYS A 95 18.47 -1.89 -17.67
CA LYS A 95 18.96 -1.18 -16.49
C LYS A 95 17.90 -0.29 -15.86
N GLN A 96 16.65 -0.36 -16.34
CA GLN A 96 15.56 0.41 -15.76
C GLN A 96 15.40 0.06 -14.29
N GLU A 97 15.54 1.06 -13.43
CA GLU A 97 15.36 0.90 -11.99
C GLU A 97 13.87 0.89 -11.62
N LEU A 98 13.53 0.06 -10.66
CA LEU A 98 12.22 0.08 -10.00
C LEU A 98 12.09 1.33 -9.13
N LEU A 99 10.87 1.64 -8.69
CA LEU A 99 10.69 2.66 -7.67
C LEU A 99 11.42 2.22 -6.39
N PRO A 100 12.20 3.11 -5.77
CA PRO A 100 12.82 2.80 -4.49
C PRO A 100 11.74 2.68 -3.41
N GLU A 101 12.00 1.84 -2.42
CA GLU A 101 11.13 1.67 -1.25
C GLU A 101 10.97 2.99 -0.47
N PHE A 102 12.07 3.73 -0.32
CA PHE A 102 12.11 5.05 0.30
C PHE A 102 12.53 6.10 -0.72
N LYS A 103 12.06 7.32 -0.56
CA LYS A 103 12.43 8.45 -1.40
C LYS A 103 13.93 8.78 -1.28
N ASP A 104 14.42 8.74 -0.05
CA ASP A 104 15.80 9.04 0.32
C ASP A 104 16.16 8.40 1.66
N ASP A 105 17.41 8.61 2.10
CA ASP A 105 17.92 8.08 3.37
C ASP A 105 17.21 8.70 4.59
N GLU A 106 16.70 9.93 4.47
CA GLU A 106 15.97 10.60 5.55
C GLU A 106 14.62 9.93 5.80
N ASP A 107 13.89 9.57 4.74
CA ASP A 107 12.66 8.80 4.83
C ASP A 107 12.90 7.42 5.49
N GLN A 108 13.99 6.76 5.11
CA GLN A 108 14.35 5.46 5.70
C GLN A 108 14.68 5.60 7.20
N ASP A 109 15.45 6.63 7.59
CA ASP A 109 15.79 6.88 9.00
C ASP A 109 14.54 7.27 9.80
N PHE A 110 13.68 8.12 9.22
CA PHE A 110 12.39 8.47 9.81
C PHE A 110 11.55 7.21 10.12
N ALA A 111 11.36 6.33 9.15
CA ALA A 111 10.57 5.11 9.31
C ALA A 111 11.15 4.21 10.42
N ARG A 112 12.48 4.00 10.44
CA ARG A 112 13.16 3.21 11.47
C ARG A 112 13.01 3.81 12.86
N ARG A 113 13.17 5.12 12.99
CA ARG A 113 13.04 5.82 14.27
C ARG A 113 11.62 5.80 14.77
N LEU A 114 10.64 6.06 13.91
CA LEU A 114 9.23 6.02 14.24
C LEU A 114 8.81 4.62 14.72
N PHE A 115 9.14 3.58 13.97
CA PHE A 115 8.86 2.20 14.35
C PHE A 115 9.45 1.84 15.71
N ARG A 116 10.71 2.20 15.92
CA ARG A 116 11.40 1.95 17.19
C ARG A 116 10.73 2.69 18.34
N ARG A 117 10.33 3.95 18.17
CA ARG A 117 9.63 4.74 19.18
C ARG A 117 8.27 4.14 19.51
N ALA A 118 7.51 3.76 18.51
CA ALA A 118 6.19 3.15 18.68
C ALA A 118 6.25 1.87 19.53
N ILE A 119 7.25 1.01 19.30
CA ILE A 119 7.41 -0.24 20.06
C ILE A 119 7.94 0.02 21.47
N LEU A 120 9.02 0.79 21.61
CA LEU A 120 9.68 0.96 22.92
C LEU A 120 8.84 1.72 23.93
N ASN A 121 7.90 2.55 23.48
CA ASN A 121 7.03 3.33 24.35
C ASN A 121 5.55 2.91 24.22
N SER A 122 5.28 1.70 23.74
CA SER A 122 3.92 1.23 23.50
C SER A 122 3.01 1.34 24.71
N ASP A 123 3.49 0.96 25.91
CA ASP A 123 2.71 1.01 27.15
C ASP A 123 2.36 2.46 27.54
N TYR A 124 3.30 3.38 27.36
CA TYR A 124 3.07 4.81 27.62
C TYR A 124 2.01 5.39 26.66
N TYR A 125 2.10 5.09 25.36
CA TYR A 125 1.12 5.56 24.39
C TYR A 125 -0.26 4.94 24.63
N ARG A 126 -0.33 3.66 24.97
CA ARG A 126 -1.60 3.03 25.32
C ARG A 126 -2.24 3.64 26.56
N HIS A 127 -1.42 4.03 27.55
CA HIS A 127 -1.89 4.74 28.71
C HIS A 127 -2.49 6.11 28.35
N LEU A 128 -1.81 6.90 27.52
CA LEU A 128 -2.33 8.17 27.01
C LEU A 128 -3.65 8.01 26.26
N ILE A 129 -3.75 7.01 25.38
CA ILE A 129 -4.98 6.70 24.66
C ILE A 129 -6.11 6.37 25.65
N SER A 130 -5.84 5.53 26.65
CA SER A 130 -6.80 5.15 27.67
C SER A 130 -7.31 6.33 28.49
N GLU A 131 -6.45 7.29 28.83
CA GLU A 131 -6.85 8.49 29.58
C GLU A 131 -7.78 9.39 28.78
N ASN A 132 -7.61 9.47 27.45
CA ASN A 132 -8.39 10.31 26.57
C ASN A 132 -9.63 9.60 25.99
N THR A 133 -9.76 8.30 26.20
CA THR A 133 -10.92 7.51 25.79
C THR A 133 -11.83 7.09 26.94
N LYS A 134 -12.00 7.93 27.95
CA LYS A 134 -12.69 7.65 29.25
C LYS A 134 -14.11 7.05 29.11
N ASN A 135 -14.75 7.20 27.96
CA ASN A 135 -16.07 6.63 27.68
C ASN A 135 -16.02 5.36 26.81
N TRP A 136 -14.83 4.88 26.45
CA TRP A 136 -14.63 3.74 25.58
C TRP A 136 -13.73 2.74 26.26
N ASP A 137 -14.21 1.53 26.41
CA ASP A 137 -13.41 0.40 26.85
C ASP A 137 -12.42 0.06 25.70
N LEU A 138 -11.12 0.20 25.97
CA LEU A 138 -10.08 -0.10 24.96
C LEU A 138 -10.18 -1.54 24.41
N ASP A 139 -10.74 -2.46 25.21
CA ASP A 139 -10.99 -3.84 24.76
C ASP A 139 -12.08 -3.92 23.68
N ARG A 140 -12.85 -2.86 23.49
CA ARG A 140 -13.87 -2.74 22.44
C ARG A 140 -13.41 -1.91 21.23
N VAL A 141 -12.28 -1.23 21.34
CA VAL A 141 -11.69 -0.49 20.23
C VAL A 141 -11.02 -1.47 19.28
N ALA A 142 -11.16 -1.25 17.97
CA ALA A 142 -10.50 -2.09 16.99
C ALA A 142 -8.98 -2.10 17.25
N PHE A 143 -8.37 -3.27 17.24
CA PHE A 143 -6.94 -3.43 17.52
C PHE A 143 -6.06 -2.55 16.61
N MET A 144 -6.45 -2.42 15.33
CA MET A 144 -5.76 -1.55 14.38
C MET A 144 -5.85 -0.07 14.76
N ASP A 145 -6.98 0.39 15.30
CA ASP A 145 -7.12 1.77 15.76
C ASP A 145 -6.12 2.08 16.87
N VAL A 146 -5.93 1.15 17.82
CA VAL A 146 -4.96 1.31 18.90
C VAL A 146 -3.54 1.38 18.34
N ILE A 147 -3.18 0.53 17.38
CA ILE A 147 -1.86 0.55 16.74
C ILE A 147 -1.64 1.87 16.00
N ILE A 148 -2.61 2.30 15.20
CA ILE A 148 -2.52 3.55 14.44
C ILE A 148 -2.35 4.75 15.36
N MET A 149 -3.13 4.83 16.44
CA MET A 149 -2.98 5.90 17.45
C MET A 149 -1.63 5.84 18.17
N GLN A 150 -1.10 4.65 18.46
CA GLN A 150 0.23 4.51 19.06
C GLN A 150 1.33 5.05 18.13
N ILE A 151 1.24 4.77 16.84
CA ILE A 151 2.21 5.27 15.86
C ILE A 151 2.06 6.78 15.70
N ALA A 152 0.83 7.30 15.65
CA ALA A 152 0.55 8.74 15.60
C ALA A 152 1.16 9.49 16.80
N LEU A 153 0.95 8.99 18.01
CA LEU A 153 1.55 9.56 19.23
C LEU A 153 3.09 9.47 19.21
N ALA A 154 3.65 8.36 18.72
CA ALA A 154 5.09 8.22 18.56
C ALA A 154 5.66 9.28 17.61
N GLU A 155 4.96 9.59 16.51
CA GLU A 155 5.36 10.62 15.57
C GLU A 155 5.26 12.02 16.19
N VAL A 156 4.08 12.40 16.68
CA VAL A 156 3.80 13.72 17.24
C VAL A 156 4.78 14.04 18.37
N LEU A 157 5.07 13.08 19.26
CA LEU A 157 5.94 13.29 20.41
C LEU A 157 7.44 13.20 20.11
N SER A 158 7.83 12.57 18.98
CA SER A 158 9.26 12.36 18.66
C SER A 158 9.77 13.19 17.49
N PHE A 159 8.89 13.81 16.71
CA PHE A 159 9.24 14.56 15.50
C PHE A 159 8.61 15.96 15.49
N PRO A 160 9.09 16.87 16.35
CA PRO A 160 8.48 18.20 16.54
C PRO A 160 8.54 19.10 15.27
N ASN A 161 9.32 18.71 14.28
CA ASN A 161 9.38 19.43 13.00
C ASN A 161 8.19 19.10 12.07
N ILE A 162 7.42 18.04 12.38
CA ILE A 162 6.21 17.71 11.64
C ILE A 162 5.03 18.38 12.34
N PRO A 163 4.26 19.23 11.65
CA PRO A 163 3.08 19.85 12.26
C PRO A 163 2.07 18.79 12.71
N VAL A 164 1.56 18.89 13.91
CA VAL A 164 0.60 17.94 14.49
C VAL A 164 -0.60 17.70 13.56
N SER A 165 -1.13 18.77 12.97
CA SER A 165 -2.26 18.67 12.03
C SER A 165 -1.95 17.81 10.78
N VAL A 166 -0.70 17.80 10.33
CA VAL A 166 -0.26 16.93 9.21
C VAL A 166 -0.27 15.48 9.66
N SER A 167 0.38 15.17 10.78
CA SER A 167 0.38 13.81 11.35
C SER A 167 -1.05 13.31 11.57
N LEU A 168 -1.92 14.09 12.20
CA LEU A 168 -3.31 13.68 12.45
C LEU A 168 -4.06 13.34 11.16
N ASN A 169 -3.94 14.18 10.13
CA ASN A 169 -4.60 13.92 8.86
C ASN A 169 -4.10 12.62 8.20
N GLU A 170 -2.78 12.38 8.20
CA GLU A 170 -2.20 11.16 7.63
C GLU A 170 -2.69 9.90 8.37
N TYR A 171 -2.70 9.91 9.70
CA TYR A 171 -3.17 8.75 10.47
C TYR A 171 -4.67 8.51 10.38
N VAL A 172 -5.48 9.55 10.17
CA VAL A 172 -6.91 9.42 9.86
C VAL A 172 -7.11 8.75 8.49
N GLU A 173 -6.31 9.13 7.47
CA GLU A 173 -6.36 8.46 6.15
C GLU A 173 -5.87 7.00 6.22
N ILE A 174 -4.81 6.73 6.97
CA ILE A 174 -4.34 5.36 7.22
C ILE A 174 -5.45 4.53 7.88
N ALA A 175 -6.15 5.09 8.87
CA ALA A 175 -7.24 4.39 9.54
C ALA A 175 -8.41 4.02 8.60
N LYS A 176 -8.72 4.87 7.63
CA LYS A 176 -9.75 4.58 6.62
C LYS A 176 -9.35 3.40 5.72
N LEU A 177 -8.06 3.19 5.49
CA LEU A 177 -7.54 2.11 4.64
C LEU A 177 -7.38 0.79 5.42
N TYR A 178 -6.88 0.85 6.66
CA TYR A 178 -6.41 -0.33 7.40
C TYR A 178 -7.31 -0.72 8.57
N SER A 179 -8.38 0.03 8.85
CA SER A 179 -9.28 -0.28 9.97
C SER A 179 -10.75 -0.23 9.55
N THR A 180 -11.65 0.13 10.45
CA THR A 180 -13.09 0.12 10.19
C THR A 180 -13.55 1.43 9.53
N PRO A 181 -14.71 1.46 8.83
CA PRO A 181 -15.26 2.69 8.24
C PRO A 181 -15.49 3.83 9.25
N LYS A 182 -15.56 3.53 10.55
CA LYS A 182 -15.77 4.51 11.62
C LYS A 182 -14.47 4.97 12.27
N SER A 183 -13.35 4.29 12.00
CA SER A 183 -12.07 4.49 12.68
C SER A 183 -11.49 5.87 12.44
N GLY A 184 -11.61 6.43 11.23
CA GLY A 184 -11.13 7.77 10.94
C GLY A 184 -11.74 8.83 11.86
N GLY A 185 -13.05 8.80 12.08
CA GLY A 185 -13.74 9.72 13.01
C GLY A 185 -13.39 9.49 14.46
N PHE A 186 -13.23 8.24 14.87
CA PHE A 186 -12.83 7.87 16.23
C PHE A 186 -11.41 8.34 16.55
N ILE A 187 -10.45 8.05 15.68
CA ILE A 187 -9.04 8.44 15.85
C ILE A 187 -8.90 9.96 15.86
N ASN A 188 -9.58 10.66 14.95
CA ASN A 188 -9.57 12.12 14.93
C ASN A 188 -10.07 12.70 16.26
N GLY A 189 -11.20 12.23 16.77
CA GLY A 189 -11.75 12.69 18.03
C GLY A 189 -10.92 12.34 19.27
N THR A 190 -10.13 11.27 19.22
CA THR A 190 -9.27 10.83 20.34
C THR A 190 -7.94 11.59 20.35
N LEU A 191 -7.37 11.89 19.18
CA LEU A 191 -6.06 12.55 19.09
C LEU A 191 -6.14 14.08 19.09
N ASP A 192 -7.33 14.66 18.83
CA ASP A 192 -7.58 16.12 18.83
C ASP A 192 -7.93 16.65 20.24
N GLY A 193 -8.26 15.78 21.18
CA GLY A 193 -8.58 16.09 22.57
C GLY A 193 -7.38 16.01 23.50
#